data_a9fd34b8ef2ee7a908ec6d47006c88c9
#
_entry.id   a9fd34b8ef2ee7a908ec6d47006c88c9
#
_cell.length_a   1.000
_cell.length_b   1.000
_cell.length_c   1.000
_cell.angle_alpha   90.00
_cell.angle_beta   90.00
_cell.angle_gamma   90.00
#
_symmetry.space_group_name_H-M   'P 1'
#
loop_
_entity.id
_entity.type
_entity.pdbx_description
1 polymer ?
#
loop_
_entity_poly.entity_id
_entity_poly.type
_entity_poly.pdbx_seq_one_letter_code
_entity_poly.pdbx_strand_id
1 'polypeptide(L)'
;MDSSPSFSRANSFIAAGTVSVIYAVDHNNVIKLRPTSGEFEQQAYDIEIRSYERLGHHERIAPCEVTEEGLILERGTCLRGMLQSVGESAIPWAMKLQWALEAAEGLAYIHSKGVIHADVGCHNIIVDNAKHVKFIDFAGSGIDGEDPLVCYEWCSFKPGLGIGTCSDIFAFGSMLFELETGCVPYHELENSLDMGKLVAVVEGLFSRHQFPPVDNLAFASVISGCWNGKYSSIDEVRRDIALL
;
A
#
# COMPACT_ATOMS: atom_id res chain seq x y z
N MET A 1 31.77 20.01 12.04
CA MET A 1 32.19 18.59 12.16
C MET A 1 30.93 17.78 11.95
N ASP A 2 30.69 17.48 10.70
CA ASP A 2 29.51 16.75 10.25
C ASP A 2 29.79 15.25 10.42
N SER A 3 29.21 14.64 11.44
CA SER A 3 29.31 13.21 11.68
C SER A 3 28.06 12.57 11.07
N SER A 4 28.00 12.47 9.75
CA SER A 4 27.08 11.56 9.08
C SER A 4 27.40 10.15 9.59
N PRO A 5 26.45 9.39 10.11
CA PRO A 5 26.71 8.04 10.57
C PRO A 5 27.09 7.19 9.36
N SER A 6 28.33 6.66 9.34
CA SER A 6 28.76 5.71 8.33
C SER A 6 27.88 4.46 8.44
N PHE A 7 27.02 4.24 7.45
CA PHE A 7 26.12 3.10 7.39
C PHE A 7 26.92 1.78 7.30
N SER A 8 26.84 0.95 8.34
CA SER A 8 27.43 -0.40 8.34
C SER A 8 26.41 -1.41 7.81
N ARG A 9 26.61 -1.91 6.59
CA ARG A 9 25.74 -2.90 5.92
C ARG A 9 25.63 -4.26 6.62
N ALA A 10 26.42 -4.53 7.65
CA ALA A 10 26.68 -5.88 8.13
C ALA A 10 25.55 -6.55 8.94
N ASN A 11 24.59 -5.79 9.56
CA ASN A 11 23.63 -6.39 10.50
C ASN A 11 22.19 -5.84 10.43
N SER A 12 21.75 -5.25 9.32
CA SER A 12 20.53 -4.47 9.33
C SER A 12 19.57 -4.69 8.15
N PHE A 13 19.76 -5.76 7.35
CA PHE A 13 18.84 -6.10 6.27
C PHE A 13 17.42 -6.34 6.80
N ILE A 14 16.43 -5.69 6.19
CA ILE A 14 15.01 -5.84 6.52
C ILE A 14 14.27 -6.53 5.38
N ALA A 15 14.36 -5.97 4.16
CA ALA A 15 13.63 -6.47 3.01
C ALA A 15 14.33 -6.09 1.70
N ALA A 16 14.02 -6.82 0.65
CA ALA A 16 14.31 -6.44 -0.73
C ALA A 16 12.99 -6.46 -1.51
N GLY A 17 12.66 -5.37 -2.15
CA GLY A 17 11.56 -5.25 -3.11
C GLY A 17 12.08 -5.37 -4.55
N THR A 18 11.20 -5.13 -5.52
CA THR A 18 11.52 -5.18 -6.95
C THR A 18 12.57 -4.14 -7.36
N VAL A 19 12.50 -2.95 -6.77
CA VAL A 19 13.32 -1.80 -7.18
C VAL A 19 14.31 -1.32 -6.10
N SER A 20 14.31 -1.91 -4.90
CA SER A 20 15.11 -1.38 -3.80
C SER A 20 15.40 -2.40 -2.71
N VAL A 21 16.42 -2.09 -1.91
CA VAL A 21 16.82 -2.85 -0.71
C VAL A 21 16.67 -1.94 0.51
N ILE A 22 16.09 -2.49 1.58
CA ILE A 22 15.78 -1.76 2.81
C ILE A 22 16.60 -2.31 3.96
N TYR A 23 17.27 -1.41 4.69
CA TYR A 23 18.05 -1.73 5.87
C TYR A 23 17.60 -0.91 7.09
N ALA A 24 17.74 -1.47 8.28
CA ALA A 24 17.55 -0.70 9.51
C ALA A 24 18.68 0.31 9.70
N VAL A 25 18.33 1.55 9.97
CA VAL A 25 19.28 2.60 10.41
C VAL A 25 19.36 2.56 11.94
N ASP A 26 18.20 2.61 12.58
CA ASP A 26 18.07 2.56 14.04
C ASP A 26 16.69 1.95 14.44
N HIS A 27 16.23 2.22 15.67
CA HIS A 27 14.95 1.74 16.18
C HIS A 27 13.75 2.37 15.47
N ASN A 28 13.89 3.60 14.97
CA ASN A 28 12.80 4.40 14.43
C ASN A 28 12.91 4.62 12.93
N ASN A 29 14.04 4.30 12.30
CA ASN A 29 14.31 4.62 10.92
C ASN A 29 14.84 3.42 10.13
N VAL A 30 14.48 3.39 8.87
CA VAL A 30 15.02 2.50 7.84
C VAL A 30 15.60 3.33 6.70
N ILE A 31 16.53 2.77 5.94
CA ILE A 31 17.00 3.35 4.69
C ILE A 31 16.63 2.47 3.52
N LYS A 32 15.95 3.05 2.53
CA LYS A 32 15.73 2.48 1.21
C LYS A 32 16.86 2.97 0.31
N LEU A 33 17.79 2.07 -0.04
CA LEU A 33 19.00 2.46 -0.76
C LEU A 33 18.70 2.97 -2.16
N ARG A 34 19.44 4.00 -2.56
CA ARG A 34 19.45 4.49 -3.92
C ARG A 34 19.93 3.39 -4.88
N PRO A 35 19.22 3.11 -6.00
CA PRO A 35 19.68 2.16 -7.00
C PRO A 35 20.98 2.66 -7.64
N THR A 36 21.92 1.72 -7.86
CA THR A 36 23.23 2.03 -8.47
C THR A 36 23.25 1.72 -9.96
N SER A 37 22.25 1.04 -10.48
CA SER A 37 22.10 0.63 -11.88
C SER A 37 20.62 0.34 -12.19
N GLY A 38 20.27 0.26 -13.47
CA GLY A 38 18.92 0.02 -13.94
C GLY A 38 18.16 1.33 -14.20
N GLU A 39 17.69 1.51 -15.44
CA GLU A 39 16.94 2.71 -15.82
C GLU A 39 15.56 2.73 -15.14
N PHE A 40 14.90 1.58 -15.07
CA PHE A 40 13.60 1.43 -14.42
C PHE A 40 13.69 1.70 -12.92
N GLU A 41 14.68 1.13 -12.23
CA GLU A 41 14.90 1.31 -10.81
C GLU A 41 15.23 2.77 -10.47
N GLN A 42 16.01 3.44 -11.32
CA GLN A 42 16.31 4.86 -11.15
C GLN A 42 15.07 5.73 -11.35
N GLN A 43 14.27 5.45 -12.39
CA GLN A 43 13.01 6.16 -12.62
C GLN A 43 12.02 5.97 -11.47
N ALA A 44 11.88 4.75 -10.96
CA ALA A 44 11.02 4.45 -9.81
C ALA A 44 11.48 5.21 -8.55
N TYR A 45 12.78 5.27 -8.31
CA TYR A 45 13.36 6.03 -7.21
C TYR A 45 13.11 7.53 -7.32
N ASP A 46 13.25 8.09 -8.53
CA ASP A 46 13.00 9.53 -8.78
C ASP A 46 11.50 9.88 -8.61
N ILE A 47 10.60 8.97 -9.01
CA ILE A 47 9.15 9.12 -8.76
C ILE A 47 8.86 9.11 -7.26
N GLU A 48 9.49 8.21 -6.50
CA GLU A 48 9.29 8.13 -5.05
C GLU A 48 9.71 9.43 -4.35
N ILE A 49 10.87 9.99 -4.70
CA ILE A 49 11.32 11.30 -4.20
C ILE A 49 10.28 12.38 -4.52
N ARG A 50 9.88 12.53 -5.78
CA ARG A 50 8.90 13.52 -6.22
C ARG A 50 7.56 13.37 -5.50
N SER A 51 7.15 12.12 -5.24
CA SER A 51 5.92 11.82 -4.50
C SER A 51 6.03 12.31 -3.07
N TYR A 52 7.10 11.98 -2.35
CA TYR A 52 7.30 12.47 -0.98
C TYR A 52 7.43 14.00 -0.90
N GLU A 53 8.13 14.62 -1.84
CA GLU A 53 8.22 16.09 -1.93
C GLU A 53 6.84 16.73 -2.15
N ARG A 54 6.00 16.15 -3.04
CA ARG A 54 4.64 16.61 -3.31
C ARG A 54 3.72 16.43 -2.10
N LEU A 55 3.81 15.31 -1.43
CA LEU A 55 2.98 14.97 -0.28
C LEU A 55 3.38 15.79 0.95
N GLY A 56 4.67 16.05 1.16
CA GLY A 56 5.15 16.74 2.34
C GLY A 56 4.79 16.00 3.63
N HIS A 57 4.60 16.75 4.71
CA HIS A 57 4.23 16.15 6.00
C HIS A 57 2.73 15.92 6.11
N HIS A 58 2.36 14.68 6.46
CA HIS A 58 0.98 14.31 6.83
C HIS A 58 1.03 13.11 7.80
N GLU A 59 0.11 13.05 8.77
CA GLU A 59 0.10 12.01 9.81
C GLU A 59 -0.06 10.59 9.27
N ARG A 60 -0.65 10.43 8.09
CA ARG A 60 -0.92 9.14 7.44
C ARG A 60 0.07 8.81 6.33
N ILE A 61 1.16 9.56 6.21
CA ILE A 61 2.26 9.30 5.28
C ILE A 61 3.53 9.12 6.12
N ALA A 62 4.28 8.07 5.88
CA ALA A 62 5.56 7.86 6.58
C ALA A 62 6.51 9.03 6.27
N PRO A 63 7.09 9.70 7.28
CA PRO A 63 8.09 10.73 7.05
C PRO A 63 9.25 10.19 6.22
N CYS A 64 9.73 11.01 5.28
CA CYS A 64 10.83 10.69 4.39
C CYS A 64 11.87 11.82 4.38
N GLU A 65 13.14 11.46 4.52
CA GLU A 65 14.29 12.34 4.33
C GLU A 65 15.14 11.83 3.17
N VAL A 66 15.39 12.70 2.20
CA VAL A 66 16.24 12.37 1.03
C VAL A 66 17.70 12.60 1.38
N THR A 67 18.52 11.57 1.22
CA THR A 67 19.97 11.63 1.45
C THR A 67 20.76 11.21 0.21
N GLU A 68 22.08 11.38 0.21
CA GLU A 68 22.95 10.90 -0.87
C GLU A 68 22.91 9.37 -1.04
N GLU A 69 22.72 8.64 0.07
CA GLU A 69 22.75 7.17 0.11
C GLU A 69 21.37 6.55 -0.24
N GLY A 70 20.27 7.28 0.00
CA GLY A 70 18.92 6.80 -0.22
C GLY A 70 17.86 7.59 0.54
N LEU A 71 16.68 6.99 0.72
CA LEU A 71 15.56 7.56 1.45
C LEU A 71 15.55 7.02 2.88
N ILE A 72 15.66 7.90 3.87
CA ILE A 72 15.44 7.54 5.27
C ILE A 72 13.93 7.68 5.55
N LEU A 73 13.32 6.59 5.97
CA LEU A 73 11.89 6.48 6.22
C LEU A 73 11.62 6.06 7.67
N GLU A 74 10.46 6.41 8.18
CA GLU A 74 9.98 5.90 9.47
C GLU A 74 9.88 4.38 9.45
N ARG A 75 10.39 3.75 10.51
CA ARG A 75 10.29 2.31 10.72
C ARG A 75 8.98 1.97 11.40
N GLY A 76 8.19 1.13 10.77
CA GLY A 76 6.98 0.54 11.34
C GLY A 76 6.88 -0.95 11.06
N THR A 77 5.84 -1.57 11.56
CA THR A 77 5.52 -2.97 11.23
C THR A 77 4.62 -2.99 10.00
N CYS A 78 5.03 -3.67 8.92
CA CYS A 78 4.17 -3.84 7.75
C CYS A 78 2.84 -4.47 8.17
N LEU A 79 1.72 -3.86 7.77
CA LEU A 79 0.38 -4.28 8.19
C LEU A 79 0.08 -5.71 7.73
N ARG A 80 0.40 -6.10 6.48
CA ARG A 80 0.27 -7.48 5.99
C ARG A 80 1.07 -8.45 6.84
N GLY A 81 2.33 -8.16 7.13
CA GLY A 81 3.17 -9.00 7.98
C GLY A 81 2.60 -9.15 9.40
N MET A 82 1.98 -8.11 9.94
CA MET A 82 1.28 -8.16 11.23
C MET A 82 0.06 -9.08 11.16
N LEU A 83 -0.81 -8.91 10.15
CA LEU A 83 -1.99 -9.75 9.95
C LEU A 83 -1.62 -11.24 9.85
N GLN A 84 -0.57 -11.56 9.10
CA GLN A 84 -0.07 -12.93 8.93
C GLN A 84 0.54 -13.52 10.20
N SER A 85 1.21 -12.69 11.01
CA SER A 85 1.94 -13.16 12.20
C SER A 85 1.04 -13.42 13.41
N VAL A 86 0.02 -12.57 13.65
CA VAL A 86 -0.85 -12.66 14.82
C VAL A 86 -2.20 -13.29 14.51
N GLY A 87 -2.56 -13.43 13.24
CA GLY A 87 -3.90 -13.83 12.79
C GLY A 87 -4.93 -12.70 12.91
N GLU A 88 -5.90 -12.70 12.00
CA GLU A 88 -6.92 -11.63 11.90
C GLU A 88 -7.80 -11.53 13.16
N SER A 89 -8.06 -12.66 13.82
CA SER A 89 -8.90 -12.71 15.02
C SER A 89 -8.24 -12.11 16.27
N ALA A 90 -6.90 -11.96 16.28
CA ALA A 90 -6.17 -11.37 17.39
C ALA A 90 -6.22 -9.83 17.39
N ILE A 91 -6.62 -9.21 16.27
CA ILE A 91 -6.72 -7.75 16.14
C ILE A 91 -8.16 -7.33 16.46
N PRO A 92 -8.38 -6.51 17.51
CA PRO A 92 -9.72 -6.04 17.86
C PRO A 92 -10.39 -5.28 16.73
N TRP A 93 -11.72 -5.46 16.58
CA TRP A 93 -12.50 -4.74 15.57
C TRP A 93 -12.30 -3.22 15.61
N ALA A 94 -12.33 -2.63 16.81
CA ALA A 94 -12.11 -1.19 16.96
C ALA A 94 -10.78 -0.72 16.36
N MET A 95 -9.73 -1.55 16.40
CA MET A 95 -8.44 -1.24 15.79
C MET A 95 -8.48 -1.39 14.29
N LYS A 96 -9.15 -2.41 13.75
CA LYS A 96 -9.36 -2.57 12.29
C LYS A 96 -10.15 -1.39 11.72
N LEU A 97 -11.20 -0.97 12.42
CA LEU A 97 -12.00 0.21 12.05
C LEU A 97 -11.18 1.50 12.08
N GLN A 98 -10.38 1.70 13.12
CA GLN A 98 -9.45 2.83 13.20
C GLN A 98 -8.48 2.84 12.00
N TRP A 99 -7.82 1.72 11.73
CA TRP A 99 -6.87 1.62 10.61
C TRP A 99 -7.52 1.83 9.24
N ALA A 100 -8.74 1.32 9.05
CA ALA A 100 -9.51 1.56 7.82
C ALA A 100 -9.82 3.05 7.62
N LEU A 101 -10.23 3.76 8.67
CA LEU A 101 -10.50 5.20 8.63
C LEU A 101 -9.23 6.01 8.38
N GLU A 102 -8.13 5.66 9.05
CA GLU A 102 -6.83 6.32 8.90
C GLU A 102 -6.23 6.08 7.50
N ALA A 103 -6.36 4.86 6.97
CA ALA A 103 -5.94 4.55 5.61
C ALA A 103 -6.78 5.32 4.57
N ALA A 104 -8.11 5.41 4.77
CA ALA A 104 -8.96 6.23 3.90
C ALA A 104 -8.60 7.72 3.96
N GLU A 105 -8.27 8.25 5.16
CA GLU A 105 -7.77 9.62 5.33
C GLU A 105 -6.45 9.84 4.57
N GLY A 106 -5.50 8.92 4.70
CA GLY A 106 -4.21 8.99 4.00
C GLY A 106 -4.37 8.97 2.49
N LEU A 107 -5.21 8.06 1.96
CA LEU A 107 -5.44 7.95 0.53
C LEU A 107 -6.21 9.18 -0.01
N ALA A 108 -7.16 9.76 0.76
CA ALA A 108 -7.82 11.01 0.40
C ALA A 108 -6.80 12.17 0.28
N TYR A 109 -5.86 12.24 1.23
CA TYR A 109 -4.78 13.22 1.19
C TYR A 109 -3.89 13.02 -0.04
N ILE A 110 -3.45 11.79 -0.33
CA ILE A 110 -2.65 11.44 -1.53
C ILE A 110 -3.35 11.94 -2.79
N HIS A 111 -4.62 11.59 -2.98
CA HIS A 111 -5.42 12.03 -4.14
C HIS A 111 -5.57 13.56 -4.20
N SER A 112 -5.74 14.24 -3.05
CA SER A 112 -5.85 15.71 -2.99
C SER A 112 -4.59 16.44 -3.47
N LYS A 113 -3.44 15.74 -3.45
CA LYS A 113 -2.14 16.24 -3.92
C LYS A 113 -1.86 15.93 -5.39
N GLY A 114 -2.82 15.34 -6.10
CA GLY A 114 -2.65 14.93 -7.50
C GLY A 114 -1.74 13.71 -7.66
N VAL A 115 -1.59 12.90 -6.62
CA VAL A 115 -0.82 11.65 -6.64
C VAL A 115 -1.79 10.47 -6.69
N ILE A 116 -1.51 9.50 -7.54
CA ILE A 116 -2.15 8.19 -7.58
C ILE A 116 -1.15 7.20 -7.01
N HIS A 117 -1.52 6.48 -5.96
CA HIS A 117 -0.59 5.54 -5.31
C HIS A 117 -0.21 4.38 -6.23
N ALA A 118 -1.20 3.85 -6.97
CA ALA A 118 -1.09 2.78 -7.96
C ALA A 118 -0.67 1.40 -7.40
N ASP A 119 -0.51 1.27 -6.09
CA ASP A 119 -0.22 -0.01 -5.41
C ASP A 119 -0.77 -0.02 -3.97
N VAL A 120 -2.07 0.33 -3.83
CA VAL A 120 -2.76 0.35 -2.54
C VAL A 120 -2.98 -1.07 -2.03
N GLY A 121 -2.47 -1.36 -0.81
CA GLY A 121 -2.63 -2.67 -0.15
C GLY A 121 -2.00 -2.69 1.24
N CYS A 122 -2.31 -3.71 2.05
CA CYS A 122 -1.74 -3.85 3.40
C CYS A 122 -0.20 -4.00 3.40
N HIS A 123 0.41 -4.36 2.27
CA HIS A 123 1.87 -4.46 2.11
C HIS A 123 2.55 -3.08 2.05
N ASN A 124 1.84 -2.05 1.60
CA ASN A 124 2.32 -0.67 1.49
C ASN A 124 1.78 0.23 2.61
N ILE A 125 1.41 -0.37 3.73
CA ILE A 125 1.02 0.31 4.97
C ILE A 125 1.87 -0.20 6.12
N ILE A 126 2.41 0.72 6.91
CA ILE A 126 3.06 0.42 8.19
C ILE A 126 2.18 0.83 9.36
N VAL A 127 2.29 0.08 10.45
CA VAL A 127 1.75 0.41 11.77
C VAL A 127 2.89 0.96 12.61
N ASP A 128 2.77 2.20 13.07
CA ASP A 128 3.77 2.86 13.90
C ASP A 128 3.70 2.40 15.37
N ASN A 129 4.62 2.92 16.21
CA ASN A 129 4.67 2.57 17.63
C ASN A 129 3.43 3.04 18.42
N ALA A 130 2.71 4.06 17.94
CA ALA A 130 1.48 4.57 18.54
C ALA A 130 0.22 3.83 18.03
N LYS A 131 0.40 2.80 17.17
CA LYS A 131 -0.66 2.00 16.55
C LYS A 131 -1.49 2.75 15.50
N HIS A 132 -0.92 3.76 14.89
CA HIS A 132 -1.48 4.43 13.73
C HIS A 132 -0.92 3.86 12.43
N VAL A 133 -1.69 3.94 11.34
CA VAL A 133 -1.26 3.48 10.03
C VAL A 133 -0.76 4.63 9.15
N LYS A 134 0.26 4.33 8.33
CA LYS A 134 0.86 5.27 7.39
C LYS A 134 1.18 4.58 6.07
N PHE A 135 0.93 5.29 4.96
CA PHE A 135 1.34 4.84 3.64
C PHE A 135 2.84 4.97 3.43
N ILE A 136 3.38 4.00 2.70
CA ILE A 136 4.78 3.92 2.23
C ILE A 136 4.81 3.50 0.76
N ASP A 137 6.00 3.56 0.18
CA ASP A 137 6.33 3.03 -1.16
C ASP A 137 5.56 3.69 -2.32
N PHE A 138 6.03 4.88 -2.67
CA PHE A 138 5.50 5.64 -3.80
C PHE A 138 6.31 5.45 -5.10
N ALA A 139 7.17 4.42 -5.18
CA ALA A 139 8.08 4.20 -6.31
C ALA A 139 7.37 3.96 -7.65
N GLY A 140 6.11 3.50 -7.60
CA GLY A 140 5.30 3.28 -8.79
C GLY A 140 4.24 4.33 -9.07
N SER A 141 4.12 5.36 -8.23
CA SER A 141 3.01 6.30 -8.25
C SER A 141 2.93 7.16 -9.52
N GLY A 142 1.70 7.57 -9.87
CA GLY A 142 1.47 8.61 -10.88
C GLY A 142 1.35 9.99 -10.24
N ILE A 143 1.93 11.03 -10.87
CA ILE A 143 1.90 12.41 -10.39
C ILE A 143 1.41 13.31 -11.51
N ASP A 144 0.44 14.19 -11.22
CA ASP A 144 -0.04 15.23 -12.17
C ASP A 144 -0.53 14.68 -13.52
N GLY A 145 -1.03 13.44 -13.55
CA GLY A 145 -1.52 12.77 -14.76
C GLY A 145 -0.44 12.04 -15.54
N GLU A 146 0.79 11.94 -15.03
CA GLU A 146 1.78 11.00 -15.56
C GLU A 146 1.33 9.56 -15.27
N ASP A 147 1.54 8.67 -16.22
CA ASP A 147 1.21 7.25 -16.06
C ASP A 147 2.10 6.63 -14.98
N PRO A 148 1.53 5.89 -14.02
CA PRO A 148 2.30 5.15 -13.02
C PRO A 148 3.20 4.09 -13.65
N LEU A 149 4.37 3.83 -13.04
CA LEU A 149 5.31 2.80 -13.49
C LEU A 149 4.91 1.39 -13.07
N VAL A 150 4.25 1.25 -11.94
CA VAL A 150 3.92 -0.03 -11.32
C VAL A 150 2.41 -0.19 -11.26
N CYS A 151 1.96 -1.42 -11.46
CA CYS A 151 0.56 -1.79 -11.31
C CYS A 151 0.33 -2.48 -9.96
N TYR A 152 -0.91 -2.41 -9.50
CA TYR A 152 -1.39 -3.11 -8.32
C TYR A 152 -1.04 -4.60 -8.34
N GLU A 153 -1.01 -5.22 -7.16
CA GLU A 153 -0.92 -6.66 -7.05
C GLU A 153 -2.05 -7.36 -7.81
N TRP A 154 -1.81 -8.60 -8.22
CA TRP A 154 -2.77 -9.44 -8.95
C TRP A 154 -4.15 -9.55 -8.28
N CYS A 155 -4.21 -9.42 -6.95
CA CYS A 155 -5.42 -9.49 -6.13
C CYS A 155 -6.12 -8.13 -5.95
N SER A 156 -5.58 -7.06 -6.51
CA SER A 156 -6.06 -5.68 -6.32
C SER A 156 -6.22 -4.89 -7.62
N PHE A 157 -6.10 -5.55 -8.78
CA PHE A 157 -6.24 -4.94 -10.09
C PHE A 157 -7.45 -5.44 -10.86
N LYS A 158 -8.24 -4.51 -11.42
CA LYS A 158 -9.36 -4.82 -12.31
C LYS A 158 -9.08 -4.28 -13.71
N PRO A 159 -8.91 -5.16 -14.72
CA PRO A 159 -8.70 -4.74 -16.11
C PRO A 159 -9.82 -3.83 -16.61
N GLY A 160 -9.44 -2.83 -17.43
CA GLY A 160 -10.38 -1.89 -18.04
C GLY A 160 -10.80 -0.71 -17.16
N LEU A 161 -10.39 -0.68 -15.88
CA LEU A 161 -10.68 0.46 -15.01
C LEU A 161 -9.78 1.68 -15.29
N GLY A 162 -8.61 1.44 -15.93
CA GLY A 162 -7.55 2.44 -16.03
C GLY A 162 -6.81 2.61 -14.71
N ILE A 163 -5.69 3.32 -14.71
CA ILE A 163 -4.97 3.63 -13.47
C ILE A 163 -5.27 5.07 -13.06
N GLY A 164 -5.77 5.24 -11.84
CA GLY A 164 -6.21 6.53 -11.33
C GLY A 164 -6.90 6.38 -9.96
N THR A 165 -7.61 7.40 -9.52
CA THR A 165 -8.33 7.37 -8.23
C THR A 165 -9.33 6.21 -8.13
N CYS A 166 -10.00 5.85 -9.23
CA CYS A 166 -10.95 4.73 -9.24
C CYS A 166 -10.26 3.38 -9.04
N SER A 167 -9.07 3.19 -9.60
CA SER A 167 -8.30 1.94 -9.38
C SER A 167 -7.71 1.87 -7.98
N ASP A 168 -7.26 3.00 -7.41
CA ASP A 168 -6.86 3.07 -6.00
C ASP A 168 -8.04 2.73 -5.07
N ILE A 169 -9.26 3.19 -5.37
CA ILE A 169 -10.47 2.86 -4.61
C ILE A 169 -10.81 1.37 -4.73
N PHE A 170 -10.68 0.78 -5.92
CA PHE A 170 -10.85 -0.67 -6.10
C PHE A 170 -9.86 -1.46 -5.26
N ALA A 171 -8.58 -1.10 -5.31
CA ALA A 171 -7.51 -1.73 -4.52
C ALA A 171 -7.70 -1.51 -3.01
N PHE A 172 -8.24 -0.36 -2.60
CA PHE A 172 -8.62 -0.10 -1.21
C PHE A 172 -9.69 -1.07 -0.71
N GLY A 173 -10.65 -1.46 -1.56
CA GLY A 173 -11.60 -2.53 -1.25
C GLY A 173 -10.90 -3.87 -0.98
N SER A 174 -9.89 -4.22 -1.78
CA SER A 174 -9.06 -5.43 -1.57
C SER A 174 -8.22 -5.33 -0.30
N MET A 175 -7.70 -4.14 0.03
CA MET A 175 -7.01 -3.87 1.29
C MET A 175 -7.94 -4.05 2.50
N LEU A 176 -9.19 -3.57 2.45
CA LEU A 176 -10.19 -3.79 3.53
C LEU A 176 -10.52 -5.27 3.69
N PHE A 177 -10.64 -6.01 2.59
CA PHE A 177 -10.83 -7.46 2.63
C PHE A 177 -9.66 -8.15 3.35
N GLU A 178 -8.41 -7.82 2.99
CA GLU A 178 -7.21 -8.35 3.64
C GLU A 178 -7.15 -7.94 5.12
N LEU A 179 -7.45 -6.68 5.46
CA LEU A 179 -7.47 -6.17 6.83
C LEU A 179 -8.44 -6.95 7.72
N GLU A 180 -9.59 -7.35 7.20
CA GLU A 180 -10.60 -8.08 7.97
C GLU A 180 -10.32 -9.57 8.05
N THR A 181 -9.93 -10.20 6.93
CA THR A 181 -9.77 -11.66 6.80
C THR A 181 -8.36 -12.17 7.07
N GLY A 182 -7.36 -11.29 7.07
CA GLY A 182 -5.94 -11.67 7.13
C GLY A 182 -5.37 -12.24 5.83
N CYS A 183 -6.17 -12.33 4.77
CA CYS A 183 -5.80 -12.92 3.49
C CYS A 183 -6.17 -11.98 2.33
N VAL A 184 -5.38 -11.97 1.28
CA VAL A 184 -5.72 -11.25 0.05
C VAL A 184 -6.91 -11.91 -0.68
N PRO A 185 -7.68 -11.16 -1.49
CA PRO A 185 -8.70 -11.74 -2.35
C PRO A 185 -8.16 -12.90 -3.20
N TYR A 186 -8.87 -14.03 -3.21
CA TYR A 186 -8.49 -15.25 -3.96
C TYR A 186 -7.18 -15.92 -3.52
N HIS A 187 -6.71 -15.69 -2.29
CA HIS A 187 -5.50 -16.33 -1.75
C HIS A 187 -5.50 -17.88 -1.88
N GLU A 188 -6.69 -18.49 -1.91
CA GLU A 188 -6.85 -19.94 -2.07
C GLU A 188 -6.34 -20.46 -3.43
N LEU A 189 -6.21 -19.57 -4.44
CA LEU A 189 -5.70 -19.93 -5.77
C LEU A 189 -4.17 -19.90 -5.86
N GLU A 190 -3.48 -19.22 -4.94
CA GLU A 190 -2.02 -19.04 -4.98
C GLU A 190 -1.25 -20.36 -5.06
N ASN A 191 -1.66 -21.36 -4.27
CA ASN A 191 -0.99 -22.65 -4.21
C ASN A 191 -1.36 -23.60 -5.37
N SER A 192 -2.36 -23.24 -6.17
CA SER A 192 -2.92 -24.10 -7.22
C SER A 192 -2.47 -23.70 -8.63
N LEU A 193 -1.95 -22.51 -8.80
CA LEU A 193 -1.62 -21.91 -10.10
C LEU A 193 -0.21 -21.31 -10.09
N ASP A 194 0.46 -21.35 -11.24
CA ASP A 194 1.63 -20.51 -11.45
C ASP A 194 1.21 -19.02 -11.55
N MET A 195 2.15 -18.11 -11.24
CA MET A 195 1.85 -16.68 -11.16
C MET A 195 1.17 -16.12 -12.41
N GLY A 196 1.60 -16.51 -13.60
CA GLY A 196 1.01 -16.01 -14.86
C GLY A 196 -0.44 -16.45 -15.03
N LYS A 197 -0.77 -17.69 -14.66
CA LYS A 197 -2.15 -18.19 -14.68
C LYS A 197 -2.99 -17.56 -13.58
N LEU A 198 -2.42 -17.39 -12.38
CA LEU A 198 -3.09 -16.75 -11.25
C LEU A 198 -3.57 -15.35 -11.63
N VAL A 199 -2.68 -14.51 -12.15
CA VAL A 199 -3.01 -13.16 -12.65
C VAL A 199 -4.15 -13.24 -13.65
N ALA A 200 -4.03 -14.05 -14.71
CA ALA A 200 -5.04 -14.12 -15.77
C ALA A 200 -6.42 -14.61 -15.27
N VAL A 201 -6.43 -15.55 -14.32
CA VAL A 201 -7.67 -16.07 -13.71
C VAL A 201 -8.35 -14.99 -12.88
N VAL A 202 -7.61 -14.33 -11.99
CA VAL A 202 -8.17 -13.32 -11.08
C VAL A 202 -8.62 -12.06 -11.85
N GLU A 203 -7.84 -11.58 -12.81
CA GLU A 203 -8.28 -10.51 -13.71
C GLU A 203 -9.56 -10.87 -14.45
N GLY A 204 -9.68 -12.12 -14.92
CA GLY A 204 -10.90 -12.63 -15.53
C GLY A 204 -12.09 -12.66 -14.57
N LEU A 205 -11.89 -13.02 -13.30
CA LEU A 205 -12.93 -12.99 -12.26
C LEU A 205 -13.38 -11.56 -11.98
N PHE A 206 -12.47 -10.65 -11.73
CA PHE A 206 -12.78 -9.23 -11.49
C PHE A 206 -13.49 -8.57 -12.69
N SER A 207 -13.05 -8.86 -13.91
CA SER A 207 -13.69 -8.35 -15.13
C SER A 207 -15.15 -8.80 -15.28
N ARG A 208 -15.47 -10.01 -14.79
CA ARG A 208 -16.85 -10.55 -14.79
C ARG A 208 -17.64 -10.19 -13.53
N HIS A 209 -17.12 -9.31 -12.66
CA HIS A 209 -17.72 -8.96 -11.37
C HIS A 209 -17.97 -10.18 -10.46
N GLN A 210 -17.12 -11.18 -10.57
CA GLN A 210 -17.12 -12.35 -9.70
C GLN A 210 -16.11 -12.08 -8.59
N PHE A 211 -16.58 -11.58 -7.44
CA PHE A 211 -15.75 -11.23 -6.30
C PHE A 211 -15.77 -12.32 -5.23
N PRO A 212 -14.77 -12.39 -4.34
CA PRO A 212 -14.82 -13.25 -3.16
C PRO A 212 -16.07 -12.93 -2.31
N PRO A 213 -16.64 -13.91 -1.60
CA PRO A 213 -17.77 -13.68 -0.72
C PRO A 213 -17.40 -12.77 0.44
N VAL A 214 -18.24 -11.78 0.73
CA VAL A 214 -18.04 -10.78 1.79
C VAL A 214 -19.21 -10.71 2.77
N ASP A 215 -20.26 -11.50 2.60
CA ASP A 215 -21.54 -11.38 3.32
C ASP A 215 -21.41 -11.41 4.85
N ASN A 216 -20.37 -12.06 5.37
CA ASN A 216 -20.12 -12.19 6.80
C ASN A 216 -19.07 -11.19 7.33
N LEU A 217 -18.60 -10.28 6.49
CA LEU A 217 -17.60 -9.29 6.87
C LEU A 217 -18.27 -8.01 7.37
N ALA A 218 -17.67 -7.37 8.35
CA ALA A 218 -18.15 -6.09 8.86
C ALA A 218 -18.00 -4.97 7.82
N PHE A 219 -16.92 -5.00 7.00
CA PHE A 219 -16.73 -4.08 5.88
C PHE A 219 -17.46 -4.49 4.59
N ALA A 220 -18.33 -5.52 4.58
CA ALA A 220 -18.95 -6.09 3.38
C ALA A 220 -19.53 -5.06 2.40
N SER A 221 -20.33 -4.11 2.90
CA SER A 221 -20.97 -3.09 2.08
C SER A 221 -19.96 -2.13 1.44
N VAL A 222 -18.90 -1.79 2.16
CA VAL A 222 -17.85 -0.88 1.71
C VAL A 222 -16.96 -1.58 0.68
N ILE A 223 -16.51 -2.81 0.96
CA ILE A 223 -15.72 -3.63 0.03
C ILE A 223 -16.48 -3.81 -1.29
N SER A 224 -17.73 -4.25 -1.22
CA SER A 224 -18.59 -4.40 -2.40
C SER A 224 -18.75 -3.08 -3.16
N GLY A 225 -18.90 -1.96 -2.44
CA GLY A 225 -18.98 -0.62 -3.04
C GLY A 225 -17.72 -0.25 -3.82
N CYS A 226 -16.53 -0.49 -3.24
CA CYS A 226 -15.25 -0.26 -3.90
C CYS A 226 -15.10 -1.11 -5.18
N TRP A 227 -15.34 -2.41 -5.09
CA TRP A 227 -15.18 -3.33 -6.23
C TRP A 227 -16.17 -3.12 -7.35
N ASN A 228 -17.38 -2.63 -7.05
CA ASN A 228 -18.42 -2.36 -8.05
C ASN A 228 -18.43 -0.90 -8.55
N GLY A 229 -17.47 -0.06 -8.12
CA GLY A 229 -17.38 1.32 -8.61
C GLY A 229 -18.50 2.24 -8.11
N LYS A 230 -19.02 1.98 -6.89
CA LYS A 230 -20.04 2.82 -6.25
C LYS A 230 -19.50 4.22 -5.93
N TYR A 231 -18.22 4.31 -5.56
CA TYR A 231 -17.61 5.51 -5.03
C TYR A 231 -16.86 6.29 -6.10
N SER A 232 -17.05 7.61 -6.10
CA SER A 232 -16.34 8.55 -6.97
C SER A 232 -15.08 9.14 -6.30
N SER A 233 -14.99 9.04 -4.98
CA SER A 233 -13.84 9.49 -4.19
C SER A 233 -13.65 8.63 -2.94
N ILE A 234 -12.44 8.63 -2.42
CA ILE A 234 -12.14 7.92 -1.17
C ILE A 234 -12.80 8.56 0.06
N ASP A 235 -13.16 9.85 0.00
CA ASP A 235 -13.95 10.50 1.05
C ASP A 235 -15.36 9.92 1.17
N GLU A 236 -15.93 9.42 0.08
CA GLU A 236 -17.21 8.69 0.12
C GLU A 236 -17.05 7.35 0.82
N VAL A 237 -15.97 6.62 0.52
CA VAL A 237 -15.61 5.37 1.20
C VAL A 237 -15.42 5.61 2.70
N ARG A 238 -14.65 6.65 3.08
CA ARG A 238 -14.41 7.03 4.48
C ARG A 238 -15.70 7.31 5.24
N ARG A 239 -16.66 8.01 4.61
CA ARG A 239 -17.97 8.27 5.22
C ARG A 239 -18.75 6.98 5.49
N ASP A 240 -18.76 6.05 4.56
CA ASP A 240 -19.44 4.77 4.73
C ASP A 240 -18.76 3.90 5.80
N ILE A 241 -17.43 3.90 5.91
CA ILE A 241 -16.68 3.24 7.00
C ILE A 241 -17.05 3.83 8.36
N ALA A 242 -17.20 5.16 8.46
CA ALA A 242 -17.51 5.83 9.72
C ALA A 242 -18.94 5.54 10.24
N LEU A 243 -19.79 4.86 9.47
CA LEU A 243 -21.13 4.44 9.87
C LEU A 243 -21.17 3.00 10.44
N LEU A 244 -20.05 2.28 10.38
CA LEU A 244 -19.93 0.92 10.91
C LEU A 244 -19.59 0.91 12.41
#